data_b4063c5c3ccabb0e31b163786d7854e4
#
_entry.id   b4063c5c3ccabb0e31b163786d7854e4
#
_cell.length_a   1.000
_cell.length_b   1.000
_cell.length_c   1.000
_cell.angle_alpha   90.00
_cell.angle_beta   90.00
_cell.angle_gamma   90.00
#
_symmetry.space_group_name_H-M   'P 1'
#
loop_
_entity.id
_entity.type
_entity.pdbx_description
1 polymer ?
#
loop_
_entity_poly.entity_id
_entity_poly.type
_entity_poly.pdbx_seq_one_letter_code
_entity_poly.pdbx_strand_id
1 'polypeptide(L)'
;MERTAEQPIIADTSALVSLATETDHNHAPAKDAATKLREANQPIILPSDVLVETINVLGKRSCHETAIKAADALLQPGSQFILVETTSHIQAALKKFKDLSQAVSLTDCIVMAIADHYNTKDIFGFDKQFEEAGYRRLEPSTEWKEAA
;
A
#
# COMPACT_ATOMS: atom_id res chain seq x y z
N MET A 1 4.54 -18.13 -6.68
CA MET A 1 3.17 -18.62 -6.45
C MET A 1 2.18 -17.61 -7.01
N GLU A 2 1.27 -18.07 -7.83
CA GLU A 2 0.26 -17.19 -8.39
C GLU A 2 -0.74 -16.74 -7.33
N ARG A 3 -1.22 -15.51 -7.47
CA ARG A 3 -2.25 -14.97 -6.60
C ARG A 3 -3.61 -15.54 -6.98
N THR A 4 -4.46 -15.75 -5.98
CA THR A 4 -5.86 -16.02 -6.26
C THR A 4 -6.60 -14.68 -6.43
N ALA A 5 -7.59 -14.64 -7.31
CA ALA A 5 -8.35 -13.42 -7.59
C ALA A 5 -9.16 -12.91 -6.39
N GLU A 6 -9.44 -13.78 -5.40
CA GLU A 6 -10.23 -13.42 -4.22
C GLU A 6 -9.41 -12.72 -3.13
N GLN A 7 -8.08 -12.73 -3.23
CA GLN A 7 -7.23 -12.13 -2.22
C GLN A 7 -6.82 -10.72 -2.64
N PRO A 8 -7.33 -9.69 -1.99
CA PRO A 8 -6.95 -8.32 -2.34
C PRO A 8 -5.51 -8.03 -1.95
N ILE A 9 -5.01 -6.92 -2.48
CA ILE A 9 -3.71 -6.36 -2.12
C ILE A 9 -3.99 -5.10 -1.31
N ILE A 10 -3.21 -4.85 -0.27
CA ILE A 10 -3.39 -3.68 0.58
C ILE A 10 -2.33 -2.63 0.22
N ALA A 11 -2.76 -1.43 -0.09
CA ALA A 11 -1.84 -0.34 -0.44
C ALA A 11 -1.13 0.21 0.78
N ASP A 12 0.17 0.48 0.61
CA ASP A 12 0.99 1.20 1.56
C ASP A 12 1.48 2.51 0.93
N THR A 13 1.80 3.48 1.77
CA THR A 13 2.23 4.81 1.36
C THR A 13 3.44 4.77 0.43
N SER A 14 4.43 3.91 0.69
CA SER A 14 5.66 3.87 -0.11
C SER A 14 5.40 3.63 -1.59
N ALA A 15 4.55 2.68 -1.93
CA ALA A 15 4.24 2.40 -3.33
C ALA A 15 3.38 3.48 -3.97
N LEU A 16 2.45 4.07 -3.22
CA LEU A 16 1.60 5.14 -3.74
C LEU A 16 2.40 6.41 -4.03
N VAL A 17 3.35 6.76 -3.15
CA VAL A 17 4.25 7.89 -3.38
C VAL A 17 5.11 7.65 -4.62
N SER A 18 5.67 6.45 -4.75
CA SER A 18 6.47 6.07 -5.93
C SER A 18 5.64 6.11 -7.20
N LEU A 19 4.39 5.64 -7.13
CA LEU A 19 3.47 5.65 -8.28
C LEU A 19 3.17 7.08 -8.75
N ALA A 20 3.02 8.02 -7.83
CA ALA A 20 2.68 9.42 -8.13
C ALA A 20 3.90 10.28 -8.47
N THR A 21 5.12 9.80 -8.28
CA THR A 21 6.34 10.59 -8.43
C THR A 21 7.23 10.00 -9.53
N GLU A 22 7.16 10.57 -10.72
CA GLU A 22 7.87 10.07 -11.91
C GLU A 22 9.39 9.96 -11.72
N THR A 23 9.96 10.83 -10.89
CA THR A 23 11.41 10.85 -10.64
C THR A 23 11.85 9.89 -9.53
N ASP A 24 10.90 9.23 -8.86
CA ASP A 24 11.24 8.28 -7.82
C ASP A 24 11.86 7.00 -8.42
N HIS A 25 12.90 6.46 -7.77
CA HIS A 25 13.60 5.28 -8.29
C HIS A 25 12.71 4.02 -8.34
N ASN A 26 11.63 3.99 -7.58
CA ASN A 26 10.66 2.90 -7.59
C ASN A 26 9.40 3.23 -8.42
N HIS A 27 9.41 4.34 -9.17
CA HIS A 27 8.25 4.71 -9.99
C HIS A 27 7.91 3.64 -11.01
N ALA A 28 8.88 3.18 -11.79
CA ALA A 28 8.64 2.19 -12.83
C ALA A 28 8.11 0.86 -12.28
N PRO A 29 8.71 0.27 -11.23
CA PRO A 29 8.15 -0.95 -10.64
C PRO A 29 6.76 -0.75 -10.05
N ALA A 30 6.47 0.40 -9.41
CA ALA A 30 5.14 0.68 -8.87
C ALA A 30 4.10 0.78 -9.99
N LYS A 31 4.42 1.50 -11.04
CA LYS A 31 3.54 1.67 -12.20
C LYS A 31 3.27 0.34 -12.91
N ASP A 32 4.31 -0.45 -13.11
CA ASP A 32 4.20 -1.74 -13.76
C ASP A 32 3.34 -2.70 -12.94
N ALA A 33 3.54 -2.75 -11.63
CA ALA A 33 2.73 -3.58 -10.74
C ALA A 33 1.27 -3.14 -10.75
N ALA A 34 1.00 -1.84 -10.65
CA ALA A 34 -0.37 -1.32 -10.68
C ALA A 34 -1.07 -1.65 -12.00
N THR A 35 -0.34 -1.55 -13.11
CA THR A 35 -0.88 -1.86 -14.43
C THR A 35 -1.24 -3.35 -14.55
N LYS A 36 -0.35 -4.23 -14.10
CA LYS A 36 -0.59 -5.68 -14.13
C LYS A 36 -1.79 -6.07 -13.28
N LEU A 37 -1.93 -5.45 -12.10
CA LEU A 37 -3.05 -5.71 -11.21
C LEU A 37 -4.38 -5.25 -11.83
N ARG A 38 -4.37 -4.09 -12.48
CA ARG A 38 -5.55 -3.57 -13.17
C ARG A 38 -5.97 -4.50 -14.31
N GLU A 39 -5.02 -4.94 -15.12
CA GLU A 39 -5.28 -5.86 -16.22
C GLU A 39 -5.82 -7.21 -15.74
N ALA A 40 -5.42 -7.64 -14.55
CA ALA A 40 -5.92 -8.87 -13.94
C ALA A 40 -7.23 -8.67 -13.16
N ASN A 41 -7.81 -7.47 -13.20
CA ASN A 41 -9.00 -7.11 -12.41
C ASN A 41 -8.82 -7.35 -10.91
N GLN A 42 -7.61 -7.11 -10.42
CA GLN A 42 -7.26 -7.33 -9.02
C GLN A 42 -7.36 -6.01 -8.27
N PRO A 43 -8.33 -5.86 -7.36
CA PRO A 43 -8.49 -4.62 -6.62
C PRO A 43 -7.35 -4.42 -5.62
N ILE A 44 -7.04 -3.14 -5.36
CA ILE A 44 -6.08 -2.74 -4.32
C ILE A 44 -6.88 -1.99 -3.26
N ILE A 45 -6.85 -2.50 -2.04
CA ILE A 45 -7.52 -1.86 -0.90
C ILE A 45 -6.68 -0.65 -0.48
N LEU A 46 -7.32 0.50 -0.37
CA LEU A 46 -6.69 1.76 0.04
C LEU A 46 -7.20 2.15 1.42
N PRO A 47 -6.41 1.91 2.48
CA PRO A 47 -6.81 2.36 3.81
C PRO A 47 -6.88 3.89 3.89
N SER A 48 -7.90 4.43 4.55
CA SER A 48 -8.07 5.89 4.65
C SER A 48 -6.85 6.59 5.24
N ASP A 49 -6.20 5.99 6.24
CA ASP A 49 -4.99 6.57 6.84
C ASP A 49 -3.81 6.59 5.87
N VAL A 50 -3.71 5.59 5.01
CA VAL A 50 -2.67 5.53 3.97
C VAL A 50 -2.92 6.62 2.92
N LEU A 51 -4.18 6.85 2.54
CA LEU A 51 -4.52 7.94 1.63
C LEU A 51 -4.05 9.28 2.20
N VAL A 52 -4.41 9.57 3.45
CA VAL A 52 -4.05 10.83 4.10
C VAL A 52 -2.52 10.99 4.16
N GLU A 53 -1.82 9.96 4.61
CA GLU A 53 -0.35 10.00 4.68
C GLU A 53 0.28 10.23 3.30
N THR A 54 -0.20 9.53 2.28
CA THR A 54 0.30 9.66 0.90
C THR A 54 0.16 11.09 0.40
N ILE A 55 -1.02 11.69 0.56
CA ILE A 55 -1.26 13.06 0.09
C ILE A 55 -0.40 14.06 0.86
N ASN A 56 -0.25 13.88 2.17
CA ASN A 56 0.61 14.74 3.00
C ASN A 56 2.09 14.64 2.57
N VAL A 57 2.57 13.42 2.33
CA VAL A 57 3.96 13.20 1.89
C VAL A 57 4.20 13.86 0.52
N LEU A 58 3.29 13.68 -0.42
CA LEU A 58 3.41 14.28 -1.76
C LEU A 58 3.41 15.80 -1.70
N GLY A 59 2.55 16.38 -0.87
CA GLY A 59 2.49 17.84 -0.70
C GLY A 59 3.78 18.41 -0.14
N LYS A 60 4.47 17.68 0.74
CA LYS A 60 5.73 18.12 1.36
C LYS A 60 6.95 17.86 0.49
N ARG A 61 7.03 16.70 -0.15
CA ARG A 61 8.21 16.30 -0.92
C ARG A 61 8.21 16.78 -2.36
N SER A 62 7.04 16.98 -2.93
CA SER A 62 6.89 17.42 -4.30
C SER A 62 6.22 18.81 -4.31
N CYS A 63 4.93 18.86 -4.58
CA CYS A 63 4.18 20.11 -4.54
C CYS A 63 2.69 19.81 -4.34
N HIS A 64 1.95 20.85 -4.00
CA HIS A 64 0.51 20.76 -3.76
C HIS A 64 -0.23 20.23 -4.99
N GLU A 65 0.16 20.67 -6.19
CA GLU A 65 -0.46 20.22 -7.44
C GLU A 65 -0.32 18.71 -7.65
N THR A 66 0.88 18.15 -7.39
CA THR A 66 1.11 16.71 -7.49
C THR A 66 0.23 15.94 -6.50
N ALA A 67 0.11 16.47 -5.28
CA ALA A 67 -0.75 15.85 -4.26
C ALA A 67 -2.23 15.84 -4.70
N ILE A 68 -2.71 16.94 -5.27
CA ILE A 68 -4.09 17.03 -5.78
C ILE A 68 -4.32 16.01 -6.91
N LYS A 69 -3.41 15.94 -7.86
CA LYS A 69 -3.52 15.00 -8.98
C LYS A 69 -3.54 13.56 -8.51
N ALA A 70 -2.71 13.24 -7.54
CA ALA A 70 -2.68 11.90 -6.95
C ALA A 70 -4.00 11.56 -6.25
N ALA A 71 -4.52 12.49 -5.45
CA ALA A 71 -5.79 12.30 -4.77
C ALA A 71 -6.94 12.06 -5.76
N ASP A 72 -7.02 12.89 -6.81
CA ASP A 72 -8.03 12.75 -7.83
C ASP A 72 -7.94 11.40 -8.57
N ALA A 73 -6.72 10.98 -8.90
CA ALA A 73 -6.50 9.71 -9.58
C ALA A 73 -6.88 8.50 -8.71
N LEU A 74 -6.52 8.55 -7.43
CA LEU A 74 -6.82 7.45 -6.50
C LEU A 74 -8.32 7.31 -6.23
N LEU A 75 -9.05 8.43 -6.19
CA LEU A 75 -10.45 8.46 -5.76
C LEU A 75 -11.45 8.58 -6.92
N GLN A 76 -10.99 8.60 -8.17
CA GLN A 76 -11.92 8.72 -9.30
C GLN A 76 -12.85 7.52 -9.40
N PRO A 77 -14.07 7.69 -9.94
CA PRO A 77 -14.97 6.57 -10.18
C PRO A 77 -14.31 5.52 -11.09
N GLY A 78 -14.43 4.25 -10.72
CA GLY A 78 -13.83 3.16 -11.48
C GLY A 78 -12.35 2.94 -11.20
N SER A 79 -11.77 3.63 -10.22
CA SER A 79 -10.39 3.41 -9.79
C SER A 79 -10.18 1.97 -9.34
N GLN A 80 -8.98 1.45 -9.61
CA GLN A 80 -8.58 0.14 -9.07
C GLN A 80 -8.33 0.18 -7.56
N PHE A 81 -8.22 1.38 -6.97
CA PHE A 81 -8.01 1.57 -5.54
C PHE A 81 -9.36 1.73 -4.86
N ILE A 82 -9.63 0.88 -3.87
CA ILE A 82 -10.89 0.86 -3.13
C ILE A 82 -10.66 1.42 -1.74
N LEU A 83 -11.17 2.62 -1.48
CA LEU A 83 -11.04 3.30 -0.20
C LEU A 83 -11.83 2.55 0.87
N VAL A 84 -11.18 2.24 1.99
CA VAL A 84 -11.82 1.60 3.14
C VAL A 84 -11.52 2.36 4.43
N GLU A 85 -12.50 2.36 5.32
CA GLU A 85 -12.38 2.91 6.66
C GLU A 85 -11.45 2.07 7.53
N THR A 86 -10.68 2.72 8.38
CA THR A 86 -9.68 2.04 9.22
C THR A 86 -10.05 1.95 10.69
N THR A 87 -11.11 2.65 11.12
CA THR A 87 -11.48 2.74 12.52
C THR A 87 -11.65 1.37 13.20
N SER A 88 -12.28 0.42 12.52
CA SER A 88 -12.51 -0.91 13.08
C SER A 88 -11.23 -1.75 13.20
N HIS A 89 -10.13 -1.30 12.60
CA HIS A 89 -8.85 -2.02 12.62
C HIS A 89 -7.83 -1.43 13.59
N ILE A 90 -8.16 -0.31 14.25
CA ILE A 90 -7.22 0.40 15.13
C ILE A 90 -6.76 -0.47 16.29
N GLN A 91 -7.66 -1.21 16.94
CA GLN A 91 -7.28 -2.05 18.09
C GLN A 91 -6.32 -3.17 17.67
N ALA A 92 -6.59 -3.84 16.56
CA ALA A 92 -5.70 -4.87 16.03
C ALA A 92 -4.34 -4.28 15.65
N ALA A 93 -4.33 -3.08 15.05
CA ALA A 93 -3.09 -2.38 14.69
C ALA A 93 -2.28 -2.01 15.92
N LEU A 94 -2.91 -1.51 16.97
CA LEU A 94 -2.24 -1.16 18.23
C LEU A 94 -1.59 -2.39 18.88
N LYS A 95 -2.26 -3.54 18.84
CA LYS A 95 -1.69 -4.78 19.35
C LYS A 95 -0.41 -5.14 18.60
N LYS A 96 -0.42 -5.06 17.27
CA LYS A 96 0.77 -5.30 16.45
C LYS A 96 1.87 -4.28 16.78
N PHE A 97 1.50 -3.02 16.93
CA PHE A 97 2.45 -1.95 17.22
C PHE A 97 3.19 -2.19 18.55
N LYS A 98 2.49 -2.72 19.55
CA LYS A 98 3.09 -3.07 20.84
C LYS A 98 4.05 -4.26 20.73
N ASP A 99 3.75 -5.20 19.84
CA ASP A 99 4.50 -6.46 19.72
C ASP A 99 5.68 -6.36 18.73
N LEU A 100 5.67 -5.39 17.82
CA LEU A 100 6.68 -5.24 16.77
C LEU A 100 7.77 -4.23 17.18
N SER A 101 8.84 -4.18 16.38
CA SER A 101 9.97 -3.31 16.65
C SER A 101 9.62 -1.83 16.46
N GLN A 102 10.47 -0.94 17.00
CA GLN A 102 10.28 0.51 16.90
C GLN A 102 10.40 1.05 15.48
N ALA A 103 10.92 0.26 14.54
CA ALA A 103 11.04 0.67 13.14
C ALA A 103 9.69 0.69 12.40
N VAL A 104 8.66 0.10 13.00
CA VAL A 104 7.33 -0.04 12.37
C VAL A 104 6.40 1.05 12.89
N SER A 105 5.79 1.81 12.00
CA SER A 105 4.84 2.86 12.38
C SER A 105 3.44 2.26 12.66
N LEU A 106 2.59 3.05 13.31
CA LEU A 106 1.20 2.64 13.51
C LEU A 106 0.48 2.50 12.16
N THR A 107 0.76 3.36 11.19
CA THR A 107 0.19 3.26 9.85
C THR A 107 0.55 1.92 9.20
N ASP A 108 1.80 1.48 9.33
CA ASP A 108 2.23 0.16 8.84
C ASP A 108 1.41 -0.96 9.51
N CYS A 109 1.18 -0.82 10.81
CA CYS A 109 0.39 -1.80 11.57
C CYS A 109 -1.08 -1.82 11.13
N ILE A 110 -1.63 -0.66 10.74
CA ILE A 110 -2.98 -0.60 10.17
C ILE A 110 -3.04 -1.37 8.85
N VAL A 111 -2.05 -1.18 7.99
CA VAL A 111 -1.95 -1.94 6.73
C VAL A 111 -1.92 -3.45 7.01
N MET A 112 -1.09 -3.86 7.96
CA MET A 112 -0.99 -5.27 8.35
C MET A 112 -2.30 -5.82 8.92
N ALA A 113 -2.96 -5.07 9.78
CA ALA A 113 -4.22 -5.48 10.39
C ALA A 113 -5.32 -5.64 9.32
N ILE A 114 -5.35 -4.77 8.33
CA ILE A 114 -6.29 -4.88 7.22
C ILE A 114 -5.95 -6.10 6.35
N ALA A 115 -4.67 -6.33 6.09
CA ALA A 115 -4.23 -7.53 5.36
C ALA A 115 -4.69 -8.81 6.07
N ASP A 116 -4.53 -8.87 7.38
CA ASP A 116 -4.99 -10.01 8.18
C ASP A 116 -6.51 -10.19 8.08
N HIS A 117 -7.25 -9.07 8.13
CA HIS A 117 -8.71 -9.10 8.03
C HIS A 117 -9.17 -9.69 6.69
N TYR A 118 -8.50 -9.35 5.60
CA TYR A 118 -8.82 -9.87 4.26
C TYR A 118 -8.11 -11.19 3.95
N ASN A 119 -7.38 -11.72 4.93
CA ASN A 119 -6.67 -12.98 4.80
C ASN A 119 -5.69 -12.98 3.62
N THR A 120 -4.96 -11.89 3.47
CA THR A 120 -3.94 -11.73 2.45
C THR A 120 -2.59 -11.40 3.07
N LYS A 121 -1.52 -11.72 2.36
CA LYS A 121 -0.15 -11.37 2.73
C LYS A 121 0.46 -10.32 1.81
N ASP A 122 -0.27 -9.89 0.79
CA ASP A 122 0.28 -9.07 -0.29
C ASP A 122 0.07 -7.57 -0.02
N ILE A 123 1.19 -6.86 0.08
CA ILE A 123 1.21 -5.41 0.33
C ILE A 123 1.76 -4.70 -0.90
N PHE A 124 1.00 -3.74 -1.43
CA PHE A 124 1.48 -2.85 -2.48
C PHE A 124 2.34 -1.77 -1.81
N GLY A 125 3.57 -2.13 -1.53
CA GLY A 125 4.54 -1.34 -0.80
C GLY A 125 5.94 -1.91 -0.94
N PHE A 126 6.96 -1.08 -0.71
CA PHE A 126 8.36 -1.46 -0.88
C PHE A 126 9.11 -1.69 0.43
N ASP A 127 8.53 -1.31 1.56
CA ASP A 127 9.22 -1.31 2.84
C ASP A 127 9.52 -2.72 3.35
N LYS A 128 10.78 -2.94 3.76
CA LYS A 128 11.24 -4.25 4.21
C LYS A 128 10.58 -4.74 5.49
N GLN A 129 10.10 -3.83 6.34
CA GLN A 129 9.44 -4.24 7.59
C GLN A 129 8.20 -5.09 7.34
N PHE A 130 7.53 -4.97 6.21
CA PHE A 130 6.42 -5.86 5.87
C PHE A 130 6.90 -7.28 5.68
N GLU A 131 8.00 -7.47 4.96
CA GLU A 131 8.60 -8.79 4.77
C GLU A 131 9.04 -9.40 6.11
N GLU A 132 9.68 -8.59 6.95
CA GLU A 132 10.14 -9.04 8.28
C GLU A 132 8.97 -9.45 9.18
N ALA A 133 7.80 -8.85 8.99
CA ALA A 133 6.59 -9.17 9.76
C ALA A 133 5.77 -10.32 9.14
N GLY A 134 6.25 -10.93 8.06
CA GLY A 134 5.61 -12.10 7.46
C GLY A 134 4.70 -11.82 6.27
N TYR A 135 4.72 -10.59 5.75
CA TYR A 135 3.94 -10.20 4.56
C TYR A 135 4.82 -10.21 3.32
N ARG A 136 4.19 -10.17 2.15
CA ARG A 136 4.93 -10.04 0.88
C ARG A 136 4.87 -8.58 0.44
N ARG A 137 6.02 -8.03 0.12
CA ARG A 137 6.15 -6.67 -0.38
C ARG A 137 6.53 -6.67 -1.85
N LEU A 138 6.35 -5.54 -2.52
CA LEU A 138 6.77 -5.36 -3.88
C LEU A 138 8.29 -5.13 -3.94
N GLU A 139 8.96 -5.80 -4.84
CA GLU A 139 10.40 -5.59 -5.09
C GLU A 139 10.61 -4.64 -6.27
N PRO A 140 11.80 -3.99 -6.35
CA PRO A 140 12.13 -3.15 -7.50
C PRO A 140 12.10 -3.88 -8.85
N SER A 141 12.18 -5.21 -8.85
CA SER A 141 12.04 -6.04 -10.05
C SER A 141 10.60 -6.21 -10.52
N THR A 142 9.62 -5.60 -9.84
CA THR A 142 8.19 -5.73 -10.08
C THR A 142 7.64 -7.12 -9.74
N GLU A 143 8.38 -7.91 -8.98
CA GLU A 143 7.92 -9.21 -8.49
C GLU A 143 7.53 -9.11 -7.02
N TRP A 144 6.58 -9.97 -6.60
CA TRP A 144 6.19 -10.06 -5.20
C TRP A 144 7.16 -10.95 -4.46
N LYS A 145 7.81 -10.39 -3.44
CA LYS A 145 8.75 -11.15 -2.63
C LYS A 145 8.02 -11.99 -1.62
N GLU A 146 8.32 -13.29 -1.61
CA GLU A 146 7.77 -14.21 -0.63
C GLU A 146 8.25 -13.83 0.78
N ALA A 147 7.36 -13.98 1.77
CA ALA A 147 7.72 -13.81 3.16
C ALA A 147 8.70 -14.92 3.59
N ALA A 148 9.69 -14.54 4.38
CA ALA A 148 10.68 -15.49 4.88
C ALA A 148 10.06 -16.48 5.87
#